data_59a13ae7b12b1dc76d5af02a7382b020
#
_entry.id   59a13ae7b12b1dc76d5af02a7382b020
#
_cell.length_a   1.000
_cell.length_b   1.000
_cell.length_c   1.000
_cell.angle_alpha   90.00
_cell.angle_beta   90.00
_cell.angle_gamma   90.00
#
_symmetry.space_group_name_H-M   'P 1'
#
loop_
_entity.id
_entity.type
_entity.pdbx_description
1 polymer ?
#
loop_
_entity_poly.entity_id
_entity_poly.type
_entity_poly.pdbx_seq_one_letter_code
_entity_poly.pdbx_strand_id
1 'polypeptide(L)'
;VGGGKVLDTVKCLCITDDKPVFAFPTIASNCAACTSVSIMYNEDGTFLKPNFFVRPVMHSFIDTEIIAKAPSQYMWAGIGDTYAKYYEAAISSRDERLEHFTSLGVATSHMCRDPLLMYGVKALEDHKKGLCTYEVEQAVLAIVVTTGIASIFLTKDFTPDYNSGLAHAVFYALTSYPVIEEKHLHGEVVGFGVLLLLLVDEFEKIYQLNKDLKLPVSLEEIEITKEQWQESMTRIPDMSDIRHYPYKVTPEMLAKAMEMLEKRNAS
;
A
#
# COMPACT_ATOMS: atom_id res chain seq x y z
N VAL A 1 3.23 -20.13 7.15
CA VAL A 1 1.78 -19.94 7.17
C VAL A 1 1.47 -18.78 8.09
N GLY A 2 0.75 -17.75 7.62
CA GLY A 2 0.33 -16.62 8.46
C GLY A 2 0.12 -15.32 7.69
N GLY A 3 -0.03 -14.22 8.43
CA GLY A 3 -0.11 -12.85 7.89
C GLY A 3 1.26 -12.25 7.59
N GLY A 4 1.27 -10.98 7.15
CA GLY A 4 2.48 -10.29 6.67
C GLY A 4 3.67 -10.36 7.62
N LYS A 5 3.51 -9.98 8.90
CA LYS A 5 4.61 -10.01 9.89
C LYS A 5 5.25 -11.40 10.05
N VAL A 6 4.44 -12.46 10.07
CA VAL A 6 4.94 -13.84 10.15
C VAL A 6 5.71 -14.21 8.89
N LEU A 7 5.15 -13.89 7.70
CA LEU A 7 5.79 -14.18 6.42
C LEU A 7 7.11 -13.42 6.27
N ASP A 8 7.15 -12.16 6.65
CA ASP A 8 8.36 -11.33 6.59
C ASP A 8 9.46 -11.86 7.52
N THR A 9 9.12 -12.24 8.75
CA THR A 9 10.08 -12.85 9.69
C THR A 9 10.65 -14.15 9.12
N VAL A 10 9.79 -15.04 8.60
CA VAL A 10 10.24 -16.34 8.03
C VAL A 10 11.08 -16.13 6.78
N LYS A 11 10.71 -15.20 5.88
CA LYS A 11 11.53 -14.85 4.71
C LYS A 11 12.93 -14.42 5.13
N CYS A 12 13.02 -13.51 6.11
CA CYS A 12 14.29 -13.01 6.60
C CYS A 12 15.19 -14.14 7.11
N LEU A 13 14.66 -15.02 7.96
CA LEU A 13 15.40 -16.15 8.52
C LEU A 13 15.82 -17.17 7.45
N CYS A 14 14.90 -17.59 6.59
CA CYS A 14 15.16 -18.63 5.60
C CYS A 14 16.09 -18.19 4.48
N ILE A 15 15.94 -16.95 3.99
CA ILE A 15 16.77 -16.45 2.88
C ILE A 15 18.21 -16.19 3.36
N THR A 16 18.40 -15.74 4.60
CA THR A 16 19.71 -15.60 5.22
C THR A 16 20.44 -16.93 5.30
N ASP A 17 19.71 -18.02 5.56
CA ASP A 17 20.23 -19.38 5.63
C ASP A 17 20.25 -20.12 4.28
N ASP A 18 19.96 -19.43 3.18
CA ASP A 18 19.81 -19.98 1.81
C ASP A 18 18.78 -21.12 1.71
N LYS A 19 17.72 -21.06 2.52
CA LYS A 19 16.62 -22.05 2.51
C LYS A 19 15.48 -21.59 1.59
N PRO A 20 14.81 -22.51 0.89
CA PRO A 20 13.62 -22.17 0.12
C PRO A 20 12.46 -21.77 1.03
N VAL A 21 11.71 -20.74 0.65
CA VAL A 21 10.51 -20.28 1.37
C VAL A 21 9.27 -20.63 0.57
N PHE A 22 8.32 -21.28 1.22
CA PHE A 22 6.99 -21.57 0.72
C PHE A 22 5.98 -20.80 1.56
N ALA A 23 5.30 -19.81 0.94
CA ALA A 23 4.39 -18.92 1.62
C ALA A 23 2.94 -19.40 1.53
N PHE A 24 2.22 -19.36 2.66
CA PHE A 24 0.80 -19.64 2.76
C PHE A 24 0.13 -18.45 3.48
N PRO A 25 -0.28 -17.39 2.76
CA PRO A 25 -0.94 -16.24 3.38
C PRO A 25 -2.32 -16.64 3.91
N THR A 26 -2.64 -16.18 5.11
CA THR A 26 -3.96 -16.41 5.76
C THR A 26 -4.84 -15.16 5.75
N ILE A 27 -4.30 -14.03 5.29
CA ILE A 27 -4.99 -12.75 5.15
C ILE A 27 -4.52 -12.05 3.87
N ALA A 28 -5.34 -11.20 3.30
CA ALA A 28 -4.98 -10.34 2.17
C ALA A 28 -4.84 -8.88 2.65
N SER A 29 -3.79 -8.58 3.40
CA SER A 29 -3.50 -7.21 3.88
C SER A 29 -2.37 -6.54 3.12
N ASN A 30 -1.53 -7.32 2.44
CA ASN A 30 -0.38 -6.87 1.65
C ASN A 30 0.16 -8.01 0.78
N CYS A 31 1.23 -7.73 0.06
CA CYS A 31 1.87 -8.65 -0.89
C CYS A 31 3.06 -9.44 -0.32
N ALA A 32 3.27 -9.51 1.00
CA ALA A 32 4.43 -10.16 1.64
C ALA A 32 4.66 -11.61 1.19
N ALA A 33 3.58 -12.32 0.82
CA ALA A 33 3.66 -13.70 0.33
C ALA A 33 4.33 -13.85 -1.04
N CYS A 34 4.48 -12.76 -1.83
CA CYS A 34 5.00 -12.80 -3.20
C CYS A 34 6.22 -11.92 -3.42
N THR A 35 6.65 -11.13 -2.43
CA THR A 35 7.74 -10.15 -2.60
C THR A 35 9.12 -10.70 -2.23
N SER A 36 10.16 -10.01 -2.74
CA SER A 36 11.56 -10.18 -2.34
C SER A 36 12.02 -9.15 -1.29
N VAL A 37 11.09 -8.66 -0.47
CA VAL A 37 11.34 -7.74 0.63
C VAL A 37 10.62 -8.20 1.89
N SER A 38 11.22 -7.96 3.04
CA SER A 38 10.60 -8.11 4.36
C SER A 38 10.63 -6.79 5.09
N ILE A 39 9.52 -6.41 5.69
CA ILE A 39 9.45 -5.24 6.56
C ILE A 39 9.80 -5.67 7.97
N MET A 40 10.87 -5.09 8.50
CA MET A 40 11.37 -5.39 9.84
C MET A 40 10.88 -4.35 10.85
N TYR A 41 10.59 -4.82 12.04
CA TYR A 41 10.10 -4.01 13.15
C TYR A 41 11.01 -4.15 14.37
N ASN A 42 11.08 -3.14 15.20
CA ASN A 42 11.70 -3.18 16.50
C ASN A 42 10.87 -4.03 17.50
N GLU A 43 11.43 -4.34 18.67
CA GLU A 43 10.72 -5.08 19.73
C GLU A 43 9.47 -4.35 20.24
N ASP A 44 9.47 -3.02 20.20
CA ASP A 44 8.32 -2.17 20.54
C ASP A 44 7.25 -2.09 19.44
N GLY A 45 7.48 -2.75 18.29
CA GLY A 45 6.55 -2.77 17.14
C GLY A 45 6.74 -1.63 16.14
N THR A 46 7.63 -0.68 16.39
CA THR A 46 7.91 0.42 15.45
C THR A 46 8.66 -0.06 14.21
N PHE A 47 8.43 0.62 13.08
CA PHE A 47 9.14 0.33 11.83
C PHE A 47 10.65 0.48 12.00
N LEU A 48 11.42 -0.52 11.58
CA LEU A 48 12.87 -0.49 11.60
C LEU A 48 13.47 -0.19 10.23
N LYS A 49 13.26 -1.08 9.26
CA LYS A 49 13.76 -0.95 7.88
C LYS A 49 13.17 -2.02 6.97
N PRO A 50 13.15 -1.80 5.63
CA PRO A 50 12.98 -2.89 4.68
C PRO A 50 14.28 -3.70 4.60
N ASN A 51 14.13 -5.01 4.42
CA ASN A 51 15.23 -5.93 4.11
C ASN A 51 14.95 -6.58 2.76
N PHE A 52 15.76 -6.25 1.75
CA PHE A 52 15.60 -6.71 0.38
C PHE A 52 16.40 -7.98 0.11
N PHE A 53 15.86 -8.86 -0.71
CA PHE A 53 16.46 -10.14 -1.09
C PHE A 53 16.65 -10.25 -2.61
N VAL A 54 17.62 -11.04 -3.04
CA VAL A 54 17.91 -11.28 -4.45
C VAL A 54 16.75 -12.03 -5.14
N ARG A 55 16.02 -12.85 -4.41
CA ARG A 55 14.92 -13.68 -4.93
C ARG A 55 13.70 -13.62 -4.02
N PRO A 56 12.49 -13.67 -4.58
CA PRO A 56 11.26 -13.77 -3.81
C PRO A 56 11.12 -15.17 -3.17
N VAL A 57 9.99 -15.41 -2.52
CA VAL A 57 9.59 -16.76 -2.08
C VAL A 57 9.56 -17.71 -3.27
N MET A 58 9.87 -18.99 -3.02
CA MET A 58 9.92 -19.99 -4.09
C MET A 58 8.52 -20.32 -4.64
N HIS A 59 7.52 -20.44 -3.75
CA HIS A 59 6.12 -20.64 -4.10
C HIS A 59 5.21 -19.92 -3.10
N SER A 60 4.10 -19.39 -3.61
CA SER A 60 2.99 -18.88 -2.81
C SER A 60 1.76 -19.76 -3.05
N PHE A 61 1.22 -20.32 -1.98
CA PHE A 61 0.01 -21.12 -1.99
C PHE A 61 -1.13 -20.30 -1.42
N ILE A 62 -2.03 -19.83 -2.26
CA ILE A 62 -3.10 -18.90 -1.89
C ILE A 62 -4.41 -19.65 -1.87
N ASP A 63 -4.90 -19.96 -0.67
CA ASP A 63 -6.22 -20.51 -0.45
C ASP A 63 -7.18 -19.35 -0.14
N THR A 64 -7.98 -18.99 -1.14
CA THR A 64 -8.90 -17.85 -1.04
C THR A 64 -10.06 -18.12 -0.09
N GLU A 65 -10.42 -19.40 0.17
CA GLU A 65 -11.43 -19.73 1.18
C GLU A 65 -10.93 -19.48 2.62
N ILE A 66 -9.65 -19.74 2.90
CA ILE A 66 -9.04 -19.40 4.19
C ILE A 66 -9.02 -17.89 4.36
N ILE A 67 -8.58 -17.16 3.33
CA ILE A 67 -8.50 -15.71 3.37
C ILE A 67 -9.90 -15.09 3.53
N ALA A 68 -10.91 -15.60 2.82
CA ALA A 68 -12.29 -15.11 2.91
C ALA A 68 -12.91 -15.23 4.32
N LYS A 69 -12.39 -16.12 5.16
CA LYS A 69 -12.83 -16.31 6.55
C LYS A 69 -12.02 -15.50 7.57
N ALA A 70 -10.99 -14.79 7.11
CA ALA A 70 -10.16 -13.95 7.97
C ALA A 70 -10.90 -12.66 8.39
N PRO A 71 -10.43 -11.93 9.42
CA PRO A 71 -11.02 -10.65 9.78
C PRO A 71 -10.95 -9.65 8.62
N SER A 72 -12.12 -9.08 8.27
CA SER A 72 -12.29 -8.25 7.06
C SER A 72 -11.48 -6.95 7.03
N GLN A 73 -11.05 -6.47 8.20
CA GLN A 73 -10.18 -5.30 8.31
C GLN A 73 -8.86 -5.46 7.54
N TYR A 74 -8.35 -6.68 7.42
CA TYR A 74 -7.10 -6.92 6.70
C TYR A 74 -7.27 -6.80 5.19
N MET A 75 -8.36 -7.33 4.60
CA MET A 75 -8.68 -7.11 3.19
C MET A 75 -9.00 -5.64 2.93
N TRP A 76 -9.75 -5.01 3.83
CA TRP A 76 -10.08 -3.59 3.75
C TRP A 76 -8.85 -2.69 3.64
N ALA A 77 -7.88 -2.86 4.54
CA ALA A 77 -6.61 -2.15 4.49
C ALA A 77 -5.78 -2.57 3.25
N GLY A 78 -5.78 -3.86 2.90
CA GLY A 78 -5.09 -4.37 1.72
C GLY A 78 -5.58 -3.74 0.41
N ILE A 79 -6.87 -3.42 0.29
CA ILE A 79 -7.40 -2.70 -0.85
C ILE A 79 -6.77 -1.29 -0.94
N GLY A 80 -6.69 -0.56 0.19
CA GLY A 80 -6.09 0.77 0.26
C GLY A 80 -4.62 0.79 -0.16
N ASP A 81 -3.83 -0.14 0.37
CA ASP A 81 -2.41 -0.29 0.02
C ASP A 81 -2.22 -0.65 -1.47
N THR A 82 -3.09 -1.52 -1.99
CA THR A 82 -2.93 -2.08 -3.33
C THR A 82 -3.23 -1.07 -4.43
N TYR A 83 -4.33 -0.31 -4.38
CA TYR A 83 -4.58 0.67 -5.43
C TYR A 83 -3.58 1.84 -5.37
N ALA A 84 -3.02 2.15 -4.19
CA ALA A 84 -1.95 3.12 -4.05
C ALA A 84 -0.74 2.79 -4.94
N LYS A 85 -0.40 1.52 -5.06
CA LYS A 85 0.69 1.03 -5.91
C LYS A 85 0.60 1.55 -7.34
N TYR A 86 -0.60 1.54 -7.94
CA TYR A 86 -0.78 2.07 -9.28
C TYR A 86 -0.52 3.58 -9.34
N TYR A 87 -1.15 4.35 -8.45
CA TYR A 87 -1.07 5.82 -8.52
C TYR A 87 0.34 6.33 -8.25
N GLU A 88 1.02 5.73 -7.31
CA GLU A 88 2.42 6.06 -7.01
C GLU A 88 3.35 5.70 -8.16
N ALA A 89 3.25 4.50 -8.71
CA ALA A 89 4.06 4.08 -9.85
C ALA A 89 3.78 4.94 -11.09
N ALA A 90 2.52 5.27 -11.37
CA ALA A 90 2.13 6.08 -12.52
C ALA A 90 2.65 7.53 -12.43
N ILE A 91 2.65 8.12 -11.23
CA ILE A 91 3.18 9.47 -11.04
C ILE A 91 4.71 9.45 -11.07
N SER A 92 5.35 8.56 -10.34
CA SER A 92 6.80 8.46 -10.25
C SER A 92 7.47 8.16 -11.62
N SER A 93 6.77 7.45 -12.50
CA SER A 93 7.28 7.11 -13.84
C SER A 93 6.93 8.13 -14.93
N ARG A 94 6.17 9.18 -14.60
CA ARG A 94 5.69 10.16 -15.56
C ARG A 94 6.86 10.92 -16.19
N ASP A 95 6.85 10.99 -17.53
CA ASP A 95 7.85 11.71 -18.33
C ASP A 95 9.29 11.16 -18.21
N GLU A 96 9.49 10.00 -17.59
CA GLU A 96 10.78 9.34 -17.48
C GLU A 96 11.01 8.31 -18.59
N ARG A 97 12.27 8.20 -19.04
CA ARG A 97 12.70 7.13 -19.94
C ARG A 97 13.02 5.88 -19.13
N LEU A 98 12.02 5.04 -18.94
CA LEU A 98 12.14 3.81 -18.15
C LEU A 98 12.92 2.72 -18.89
N GLU A 99 13.64 1.91 -18.15
CA GLU A 99 14.13 0.61 -18.60
C GLU A 99 12.94 -0.35 -18.81
N HIS A 100 13.12 -1.35 -19.69
CA HIS A 100 12.05 -2.31 -20.01
C HIS A 100 11.48 -3.01 -18.76
N PHE A 101 12.35 -3.37 -17.84
CA PHE A 101 11.99 -4.03 -16.57
C PHE A 101 11.05 -3.13 -15.71
N THR A 102 11.43 -1.88 -15.51
CA THR A 102 10.62 -0.90 -14.78
C THR A 102 9.31 -0.60 -15.52
N SER A 103 9.35 -0.47 -16.86
CA SER A 103 8.15 -0.30 -17.68
C SER A 103 7.16 -1.45 -17.51
N LEU A 104 7.65 -2.69 -17.36
CA LEU A 104 6.82 -3.86 -17.09
C LEU A 104 6.16 -3.75 -15.71
N GLY A 105 6.88 -3.25 -14.70
CA GLY A 105 6.34 -2.99 -13.36
C GLY A 105 5.22 -1.96 -13.38
N VAL A 106 5.43 -0.83 -14.08
CA VAL A 106 4.40 0.21 -14.26
C VAL A 106 3.18 -0.35 -14.99
N ALA A 107 3.38 -1.11 -16.07
CA ALA A 107 2.27 -1.75 -16.79
C ALA A 107 1.50 -2.74 -15.90
N THR A 108 2.20 -3.53 -15.09
CA THR A 108 1.59 -4.49 -14.15
C THR A 108 0.81 -3.77 -13.05
N SER A 109 1.23 -2.58 -12.62
CA SER A 109 0.57 -1.82 -11.55
C SER A 109 -0.88 -1.43 -11.88
N HIS A 110 -1.28 -1.36 -13.17
CA HIS A 110 -2.68 -1.17 -13.55
C HIS A 110 -3.59 -2.26 -12.96
N MET A 111 -3.10 -3.49 -12.88
CA MET A 111 -3.85 -4.60 -12.28
C MET A 111 -3.88 -4.54 -10.73
N CYS A 112 -3.17 -3.62 -10.11
CA CYS A 112 -3.36 -3.32 -8.69
C CYS A 112 -4.58 -2.41 -8.46
N ARG A 113 -4.96 -1.58 -9.45
CA ARG A 113 -6.10 -0.65 -9.37
C ARG A 113 -7.37 -1.23 -9.98
N ASP A 114 -7.31 -1.68 -11.23
CA ASP A 114 -8.50 -1.95 -12.05
C ASP A 114 -9.44 -3.00 -11.43
N PRO A 115 -8.96 -4.16 -10.91
CA PRO A 115 -9.84 -5.10 -10.23
C PRO A 115 -10.48 -4.51 -8.96
N LEU A 116 -9.77 -3.64 -8.24
CA LEU A 116 -10.27 -3.06 -7.00
C LEU A 116 -11.32 -1.96 -7.25
N LEU A 117 -11.17 -1.18 -8.31
CA LEU A 117 -12.21 -0.25 -8.76
C LEU A 117 -13.48 -1.01 -9.20
N MET A 118 -13.33 -2.17 -9.82
CA MET A 118 -14.45 -2.94 -10.35
C MET A 118 -15.12 -3.80 -9.28
N TYR A 119 -14.34 -4.43 -8.42
CA TYR A 119 -14.81 -5.49 -7.51
C TYR A 119 -14.62 -5.17 -6.03
N GLY A 120 -13.78 -4.19 -5.64
CA GLY A 120 -13.31 -4.00 -4.27
C GLY A 120 -14.43 -3.84 -3.25
N VAL A 121 -15.46 -3.04 -3.55
CA VAL A 121 -16.62 -2.84 -2.65
C VAL A 121 -17.37 -4.16 -2.46
N LYS A 122 -17.74 -4.82 -3.55
CA LYS A 122 -18.46 -6.10 -3.51
C LYS A 122 -17.61 -7.19 -2.84
N ALA A 123 -16.32 -7.27 -3.14
CA ALA A 123 -15.40 -8.19 -2.51
C ALA A 123 -15.36 -8.01 -0.98
N LEU A 124 -15.29 -6.75 -0.49
CA LEU A 124 -15.29 -6.49 0.94
C LEU A 124 -16.63 -6.85 1.61
N GLU A 125 -17.76 -6.60 0.95
CA GLU A 125 -19.09 -7.02 1.43
C GLU A 125 -19.22 -8.54 1.55
N ASP A 126 -18.73 -9.29 0.56
CA ASP A 126 -18.80 -10.75 0.57
C ASP A 126 -17.81 -11.34 1.57
N HIS A 127 -16.60 -10.77 1.65
CA HIS A 127 -15.62 -11.15 2.65
C HIS A 127 -16.15 -10.98 4.10
N LYS A 128 -16.88 -9.90 4.40
CA LYS A 128 -17.54 -9.70 5.71
C LYS A 128 -18.55 -10.81 6.05
N LYS A 129 -19.05 -11.52 5.05
CA LYS A 129 -19.96 -12.68 5.18
C LYS A 129 -19.22 -14.01 5.17
N GLY A 130 -17.89 -14.01 5.04
CA GLY A 130 -17.06 -15.20 4.91
C GLY A 130 -17.25 -15.95 3.58
N LEU A 131 -17.72 -15.25 2.54
CA LEU A 131 -17.97 -15.82 1.21
C LEU A 131 -16.73 -15.70 0.33
N CYS A 132 -16.34 -16.79 -0.31
CA CYS A 132 -15.30 -16.83 -1.33
C CYS A 132 -15.95 -16.71 -2.71
N THR A 133 -16.27 -15.48 -3.12
CA THR A 133 -16.85 -15.19 -4.44
C THR A 133 -15.76 -14.86 -5.45
N TYR A 134 -16.13 -14.77 -6.73
CA TYR A 134 -15.21 -14.32 -7.80
C TYR A 134 -14.59 -12.97 -7.46
N GLU A 135 -15.37 -12.01 -6.95
CA GLU A 135 -14.92 -10.68 -6.58
C GLU A 135 -13.89 -10.72 -5.44
N VAL A 136 -14.12 -11.58 -4.43
CA VAL A 136 -13.15 -11.81 -3.33
C VAL A 136 -11.85 -12.39 -3.89
N GLU A 137 -11.94 -13.38 -4.77
CA GLU A 137 -10.76 -13.97 -5.40
C GLU A 137 -9.97 -12.94 -6.22
N GLN A 138 -10.64 -12.11 -7.05
CA GLN A 138 -9.97 -11.07 -7.83
C GLN A 138 -9.28 -10.03 -6.93
N ALA A 139 -9.92 -9.60 -5.84
CA ALA A 139 -9.33 -8.67 -4.89
C ALA A 139 -8.12 -9.30 -4.18
N VAL A 140 -8.20 -10.55 -3.72
CA VAL A 140 -7.08 -11.28 -3.10
C VAL A 140 -5.91 -11.39 -4.05
N LEU A 141 -6.15 -11.75 -5.32
CA LEU A 141 -5.08 -11.87 -6.33
C LEU A 141 -4.44 -10.52 -6.65
N ALA A 142 -5.22 -9.45 -6.70
CA ALA A 142 -4.68 -8.09 -6.86
C ALA A 142 -3.78 -7.72 -5.68
N ILE A 143 -4.23 -7.93 -4.44
CA ILE A 143 -3.50 -7.58 -3.22
C ILE A 143 -2.22 -8.41 -3.08
N VAL A 144 -2.32 -9.71 -3.21
CA VAL A 144 -1.21 -10.62 -2.85
C VAL A 144 -0.25 -10.83 -4.02
N VAL A 145 -0.79 -11.14 -5.20
CA VAL A 145 0.02 -11.56 -6.36
C VAL A 145 0.45 -10.37 -7.20
N THR A 146 -0.51 -9.60 -7.69
CA THR A 146 -0.22 -8.51 -8.64
C THR A 146 0.65 -7.44 -8.00
N THR A 147 0.31 -7.02 -6.79
CA THR A 147 1.11 -6.04 -6.03
C THR A 147 2.51 -6.57 -5.75
N GLY A 148 2.65 -7.87 -5.44
CA GLY A 148 3.95 -8.50 -5.24
C GLY A 148 4.81 -8.49 -6.50
N ILE A 149 4.24 -8.83 -7.66
CA ILE A 149 4.94 -8.82 -8.95
C ILE A 149 5.33 -7.38 -9.34
N ALA A 150 4.39 -6.43 -9.24
CA ALA A 150 4.69 -5.01 -9.49
C ALA A 150 5.80 -4.50 -8.59
N SER A 151 5.76 -4.84 -7.29
CA SER A 151 6.79 -4.47 -6.31
C SER A 151 8.18 -4.98 -6.70
N ILE A 152 8.29 -6.23 -7.17
CA ILE A 152 9.57 -6.80 -7.64
C ILE A 152 10.13 -5.98 -8.82
N PHE A 153 9.31 -5.66 -9.81
CA PHE A 153 9.73 -4.92 -10.99
C PHE A 153 10.02 -3.44 -10.72
N LEU A 154 9.39 -2.85 -9.70
CA LEU A 154 9.55 -1.44 -9.32
C LEU A 154 10.62 -1.23 -8.23
N THR A 155 11.26 -2.30 -7.77
CA THR A 155 12.39 -2.27 -6.86
C THR A 155 13.68 -2.46 -7.65
N LYS A 156 14.66 -1.57 -7.47
CA LYS A 156 15.95 -1.62 -8.15
C LYS A 156 17.10 -1.49 -7.15
N ASP A 157 18.13 -2.29 -7.33
CA ASP A 157 19.37 -2.22 -6.53
C ASP A 157 19.10 -2.20 -5.00
N PHE A 158 18.15 -3.03 -4.56
CA PHE A 158 17.72 -3.10 -3.16
C PHE A 158 17.14 -1.78 -2.61
N THR A 159 16.57 -0.97 -3.48
CA THR A 159 15.86 0.26 -3.10
C THR A 159 14.43 0.22 -3.64
N PRO A 160 13.47 0.88 -2.97
CA PRO A 160 12.08 0.90 -3.41
C PRO A 160 11.83 1.82 -4.62
N ASP A 161 12.78 2.10 -5.43
CA ASP A 161 12.83 2.92 -6.64
C ASP A 161 11.47 3.60 -7.01
N TYR A 162 10.65 2.97 -7.90
CA TYR A 162 9.29 3.44 -8.24
C TYR A 162 8.19 2.70 -7.44
N ASN A 163 8.57 1.95 -6.41
CA ASN A 163 7.68 1.04 -5.68
C ASN A 163 6.83 1.73 -4.61
N SER A 164 7.21 2.93 -4.18
CA SER A 164 6.48 3.78 -3.23
C SER A 164 6.49 5.24 -3.70
N GLY A 165 5.68 6.08 -3.08
CA GLY A 165 5.55 7.47 -3.45
C GLY A 165 4.93 8.31 -2.34
N LEU A 166 4.16 9.34 -2.69
CA LEU A 166 3.63 10.30 -1.72
C LEU A 166 2.66 9.67 -0.71
N ALA A 167 1.86 8.68 -1.11
CA ALA A 167 0.93 8.04 -0.19
C ALA A 167 1.68 7.32 0.94
N HIS A 168 2.75 6.59 0.60
CA HIS A 168 3.62 5.97 1.59
C HIS A 168 4.45 7.00 2.37
N ALA A 169 4.94 8.07 1.74
CA ALA A 169 5.64 9.15 2.44
C ALA A 169 4.73 9.82 3.49
N VAL A 170 3.46 10.03 3.19
CA VAL A 170 2.45 10.49 4.17
C VAL A 170 2.34 9.51 5.32
N PHE A 171 2.16 8.21 5.04
CA PHE A 171 2.10 7.19 6.09
C PHE A 171 3.36 7.23 6.97
N TYR A 172 4.55 7.19 6.40
CA TYR A 172 5.81 7.21 7.19
C TYR A 172 5.98 8.48 8.01
N ALA A 173 5.56 9.65 7.49
CA ALA A 173 5.57 10.88 8.28
C ALA A 173 4.64 10.81 9.49
N LEU A 174 3.51 10.12 9.36
CA LEU A 174 2.50 9.98 10.41
C LEU A 174 2.84 8.90 11.45
N THR A 175 3.69 7.91 11.14
CA THR A 175 4.10 6.86 12.11
C THR A 175 4.87 7.39 13.31
N SER A 176 5.34 8.66 13.26
CA SER A 176 5.89 9.32 14.44
C SER A 176 4.87 9.58 15.57
N TYR A 177 3.58 9.44 15.26
CA TYR A 177 2.50 9.56 16.24
C TYR A 177 1.99 8.17 16.61
N PRO A 178 2.08 7.77 17.90
CA PRO A 178 1.75 6.41 18.34
C PRO A 178 0.37 5.92 17.92
N VAL A 179 -0.61 6.82 17.81
CA VAL A 179 -1.98 6.47 17.40
C VAL A 179 -2.04 5.75 16.05
N ILE A 180 -1.13 6.07 15.12
CA ILE A 180 -1.10 5.45 13.79
C ILE A 180 -0.69 3.98 13.89
N GLU A 181 0.37 3.67 14.64
CA GLU A 181 0.84 2.28 14.80
C GLU A 181 -0.05 1.43 15.72
N GLU A 182 -0.70 2.08 16.71
CA GLU A 182 -1.52 1.40 17.70
C GLU A 182 -2.95 1.11 17.23
N LYS A 183 -3.54 2.00 16.41
CA LYS A 183 -4.96 1.94 16.08
C LYS A 183 -5.28 1.78 14.61
N HIS A 184 -4.36 2.12 13.71
CA HIS A 184 -4.59 2.15 12.29
C HIS A 184 -3.78 1.09 11.54
N LEU A 185 -4.32 0.59 10.44
CA LEU A 185 -3.61 -0.35 9.58
C LEU A 185 -2.84 0.42 8.50
N HIS A 186 -1.68 -0.10 8.13
CA HIS A 186 -0.81 0.49 7.09
C HIS A 186 -1.59 0.93 5.85
N GLY A 187 -2.30 0.00 5.23
CA GLY A 187 -3.03 0.27 3.98
C GLY A 187 -4.24 1.21 4.14
N GLU A 188 -4.80 1.34 5.34
CA GLU A 188 -5.80 2.34 5.68
C GLU A 188 -5.24 3.76 5.49
N VAL A 189 -4.09 4.04 6.11
CA VAL A 189 -3.46 5.36 6.07
C VAL A 189 -2.82 5.64 4.72
N VAL A 190 -2.25 4.61 4.05
CA VAL A 190 -1.77 4.73 2.67
C VAL A 190 -2.92 5.07 1.72
N GLY A 191 -4.08 4.42 1.87
CA GLY A 191 -5.29 4.74 1.10
C GLY A 191 -5.77 6.20 1.28
N PHE A 192 -5.67 6.74 2.49
CA PHE A 192 -5.86 8.16 2.75
C PHE A 192 -4.81 9.03 2.03
N GLY A 193 -3.54 8.63 2.10
CA GLY A 193 -2.44 9.34 1.44
C GLY A 193 -2.63 9.49 -0.08
N VAL A 194 -3.30 8.54 -0.74
CA VAL A 194 -3.61 8.62 -2.18
C VAL A 194 -4.50 9.82 -2.49
N LEU A 195 -5.41 10.21 -1.61
CA LEU A 195 -6.28 11.37 -1.83
C LEU A 195 -5.49 12.69 -1.90
N LEU A 196 -4.31 12.73 -1.32
CA LEU A 196 -3.42 13.90 -1.36
C LEU A 196 -2.60 13.98 -2.65
N LEU A 197 -2.66 12.96 -3.51
CA LEU A 197 -2.05 12.95 -4.84
C LEU A 197 -2.88 13.83 -5.80
N LEU A 198 -2.85 15.14 -5.62
CA LEU A 198 -3.71 16.11 -6.31
C LEU A 198 -3.63 16.13 -7.83
N LEU A 199 -2.61 15.53 -8.41
CA LEU A 199 -2.42 15.45 -9.85
C LEU A 199 -2.93 14.14 -10.45
N VAL A 200 -3.70 13.38 -9.68
CA VAL A 200 -4.35 12.18 -10.17
C VAL A 200 -5.63 12.57 -10.90
N ASP A 201 -5.70 12.26 -12.19
CA ASP A 201 -6.87 12.56 -13.04
C ASP A 201 -8.16 11.87 -12.56
N GLU A 202 -8.04 10.92 -11.63
CA GLU A 202 -9.12 10.08 -11.11
C GLU A 202 -9.47 10.38 -9.65
N PHE A 203 -9.14 11.55 -9.11
CA PHE A 203 -9.39 11.91 -7.70
C PHE A 203 -10.81 11.55 -7.23
N GLU A 204 -11.84 11.96 -7.98
CA GLU A 204 -13.24 11.69 -7.61
C GLU A 204 -13.57 10.20 -7.54
N LYS A 205 -12.99 9.39 -8.42
CA LYS A 205 -13.18 7.93 -8.38
C LYS A 205 -12.58 7.32 -7.13
N ILE A 206 -11.36 7.77 -6.73
CA ILE A 206 -10.69 7.27 -5.53
C ILE A 206 -11.41 7.75 -4.28
N TYR A 207 -11.80 9.03 -4.27
CA TYR A 207 -12.57 9.59 -3.16
C TYR A 207 -13.87 8.80 -2.95
N GLN A 208 -14.63 8.53 -4.03
CA GLN A 208 -15.84 7.73 -3.95
C GLN A 208 -15.56 6.29 -3.51
N LEU A 209 -14.51 5.66 -4.03
CA LEU A 209 -14.10 4.32 -3.60
C LEU A 209 -13.78 4.29 -2.10
N ASN A 210 -13.04 5.27 -1.58
CA ASN A 210 -12.74 5.35 -0.15
C ASN A 210 -14.02 5.51 0.67
N LYS A 211 -14.97 6.33 0.23
CA LYS A 211 -16.27 6.48 0.89
C LYS A 211 -17.06 5.16 0.89
N ASP A 212 -17.14 4.46 -0.23
CA ASP A 212 -17.89 3.21 -0.37
C ASP A 212 -17.26 2.09 0.49
N LEU A 213 -15.95 2.04 0.56
CA LEU A 213 -15.19 1.11 1.39
C LEU A 213 -15.13 1.53 2.86
N LYS A 214 -15.47 2.78 3.19
CA LYS A 214 -15.23 3.41 4.51
C LYS A 214 -13.74 3.45 4.88
N LEU A 215 -12.89 3.66 3.90
CA LEU A 215 -11.50 4.06 4.11
C LEU A 215 -11.47 5.55 4.49
N PRO A 216 -10.48 6.00 5.27
CA PRO A 216 -10.40 7.38 5.73
C PRO A 216 -10.36 8.39 4.57
N VAL A 217 -11.08 9.49 4.73
CA VAL A 217 -11.08 10.65 3.82
C VAL A 217 -10.79 11.96 4.57
N SER A 218 -10.45 11.88 5.84
CA SER A 218 -10.12 13.06 6.67
C SER A 218 -9.04 12.73 7.71
N LEU A 219 -8.39 13.77 8.24
CA LEU A 219 -7.43 13.63 9.35
C LEU A 219 -8.11 13.13 10.63
N GLU A 220 -9.36 13.52 10.85
CA GLU A 220 -10.14 13.09 12.01
C GLU A 220 -10.34 11.58 12.03
N GLU A 221 -10.61 10.96 10.87
CA GLU A 221 -10.82 9.52 10.74
C GLU A 221 -9.54 8.69 10.96
N ILE A 222 -8.37 9.31 10.88
CA ILE A 222 -7.07 8.70 11.25
C ILE A 222 -6.52 9.27 12.57
N GLU A 223 -7.34 9.95 13.35
CA GLU A 223 -7.03 10.51 14.67
C GLU A 223 -5.79 11.43 14.69
N ILE A 224 -5.52 12.17 13.60
CA ILE A 224 -4.42 13.13 13.47
C ILE A 224 -4.93 14.57 13.59
N THR A 225 -4.30 15.36 14.46
CA THR A 225 -4.65 16.78 14.62
C THR A 225 -4.07 17.63 13.48
N LYS A 226 -4.59 18.85 13.31
CA LYS A 226 -4.05 19.79 12.30
C LYS A 226 -2.61 20.18 12.59
N GLU A 227 -2.24 20.31 13.84
CA GLU A 227 -0.85 20.60 14.25
C GLU A 227 0.10 19.46 13.92
N GLN A 228 -0.30 18.22 14.18
CA GLN A 228 0.47 17.02 13.82
C GLN A 228 0.63 16.90 12.30
N TRP A 229 -0.42 17.22 11.55
CA TRP A 229 -0.35 17.26 10.09
C TRP A 229 0.62 18.35 9.60
N GLN A 230 0.55 19.57 10.16
CA GLN A 230 1.46 20.66 9.82
C GLN A 230 2.92 20.29 10.06
N GLU A 231 3.22 19.63 11.17
CA GLU A 231 4.56 19.11 11.46
C GLU A 231 4.97 18.03 10.44
N SER A 232 4.08 17.09 10.13
CA SER A 232 4.35 15.99 9.19
C SER A 232 4.65 16.51 7.77
N MET A 233 3.95 17.54 7.30
CA MET A 233 4.19 18.15 6.00
C MET A 233 5.64 18.68 5.82
N THR A 234 6.32 19.03 6.89
CA THR A 234 7.73 19.50 6.80
C THR A 234 8.73 18.38 6.56
N ARG A 235 8.37 17.13 6.89
CA ARG A 235 9.24 15.95 6.77
C ARG A 235 9.07 15.21 5.44
N ILE A 236 7.87 15.25 4.85
CA ILE A 236 7.54 14.51 3.62
C ILE A 236 8.46 14.90 2.44
N PRO A 237 8.79 16.18 2.18
CA PRO A 237 9.62 16.57 1.03
C PRO A 237 11.01 15.95 0.97
N ASP A 238 11.55 15.51 2.11
CA ASP A 238 12.90 14.95 2.21
C ASP A 238 12.91 13.41 2.15
N MET A 239 11.76 12.78 1.95
CA MET A 239 11.66 11.33 1.89
C MET A 239 12.08 10.79 0.53
N SER A 240 12.78 9.65 0.54
CA SER A 240 13.27 8.98 -0.68
C SER A 240 12.16 8.49 -1.59
N ASP A 241 10.97 8.28 -1.07
CA ASP A 241 9.80 7.72 -1.76
C ASP A 241 9.30 8.63 -2.89
N ILE A 242 9.56 9.93 -2.80
CA ILE A 242 9.12 10.91 -3.80
C ILE A 242 10.23 11.39 -4.74
N ARG A 243 11.38 10.71 -4.76
CA ARG A 243 12.55 11.14 -5.56
C ARG A 243 12.31 11.18 -7.08
N HIS A 244 11.41 10.33 -7.58
CA HIS A 244 11.02 10.26 -9.00
C HIS A 244 9.78 11.09 -9.34
N TYR A 245 9.31 11.92 -8.41
CA TYR A 245 8.16 12.77 -8.71
C TYR A 245 8.50 13.81 -9.79
N PRO A 246 7.64 14.02 -10.79
CA PRO A 246 7.88 14.95 -11.88
C PRO A 246 7.86 16.42 -11.45
N TYR A 247 7.63 16.68 -10.16
CA TYR A 247 7.61 18.00 -9.55
C TYR A 247 8.11 17.94 -8.11
N LYS A 248 8.61 19.07 -7.61
CA LYS A 248 9.04 19.17 -6.21
C LYS A 248 7.81 19.24 -5.30
N VAL A 249 7.66 18.24 -4.45
CA VAL A 249 6.66 18.25 -3.37
C VAL A 249 7.09 19.26 -2.30
N THR A 250 6.18 20.13 -1.87
CA THR A 250 6.44 21.13 -0.83
C THR A 250 5.34 21.11 0.23
N PRO A 251 5.61 21.63 1.46
CA PRO A 251 4.59 21.74 2.50
C PRO A 251 3.36 22.55 2.04
N GLU A 252 3.55 23.58 1.22
CA GLU A 252 2.45 24.41 0.70
C GLU A 252 1.54 23.61 -0.26
N MET A 253 2.12 22.72 -1.08
CA MET A 253 1.35 21.82 -1.95
C MET A 253 0.53 20.86 -1.13
N LEU A 254 1.10 20.28 -0.08
CA LEU A 254 0.42 19.36 0.83
C LEU A 254 -0.70 20.05 1.62
N ALA A 255 -0.46 21.28 2.07
CA ALA A 255 -1.48 22.08 2.74
C ALA A 255 -2.66 22.39 1.80
N LYS A 256 -2.37 22.76 0.54
CA LYS A 256 -3.40 22.97 -0.47
C LYS A 256 -4.18 21.69 -0.78
N ALA A 257 -3.50 20.55 -0.85
CA ALA A 257 -4.12 19.25 -1.04
C ALA A 257 -5.13 18.94 0.07
N MET A 258 -4.72 19.14 1.31
CA MET A 258 -5.58 18.93 2.47
C MET A 258 -6.77 19.90 2.47
N GLU A 259 -6.56 21.18 2.15
CA GLU A 259 -7.65 22.15 2.05
C GLU A 259 -8.69 21.75 1.00
N MET A 260 -8.24 21.21 -0.15
CA MET A 260 -9.14 20.74 -1.20
C MET A 260 -9.94 19.52 -0.73
N LEU A 261 -9.29 18.58 -0.03
CA LEU A 261 -9.96 17.42 0.54
C LEU A 261 -10.98 17.83 1.61
N GLU A 262 -10.63 18.75 2.52
CA GLU A 262 -11.57 19.29 3.52
C GLU A 262 -12.78 19.98 2.86
N LYS A 263 -12.57 20.76 1.80
CA LYS A 263 -13.67 21.38 1.03
C LYS A 263 -14.56 20.33 0.38
N ARG A 264 -13.98 19.27 -0.16
CA ARG A 264 -14.72 18.15 -0.77
C ARG A 264 -15.56 17.41 0.26
N ASN A 265 -15.04 17.23 1.48
CA ASN A 265 -15.77 16.59 2.59
C ASN A 265 -16.95 17.44 3.10
N ALA A 266 -16.86 18.77 2.96
CA ALA A 266 -17.91 19.70 3.38
C ALA A 266 -19.02 19.91 2.33
N SER A 267 -18.84 19.42 1.08
CA SER A 267 -19.77 19.54 -0.03
C SER A 267 -20.67 18.31 -0.18
#